data_bdf614aff9b2c29c2c0d1faa64914ade
#
_entry.id   bdf614aff9b2c29c2c0d1faa64914ade
#
_cell.length_a   1.000
_cell.length_b   1.000
_cell.length_c   1.000
_cell.angle_alpha   90.00
_cell.angle_beta   90.00
_cell.angle_gamma   90.00
#
_symmetry.space_group_name_H-M   'P 1'
#
loop_
_entity.id
_entity.type
_entity.pdbx_description
1 polymer ?
#
loop_
_entity_poly.entity_id
_entity_poly.type
_entity_poly.pdbx_seq_one_letter_code
_entity_poly.pdbx_strand_id
1 'polypeptide(L)'
;MSQIRLSGLHKQFGATPILSDVNLAVEPGEFCVFIGPSGCGKSTLLRIVAGLEEQSAGDVWIDGRRVNTLAPAKRDIAMVFQSYALYPHMSVYENMAFGLRHLRLPKDEIDRRVRVASESLRLGELLERKPGALSGGQRQRVAIGRAIVRKPKVFLFDEPLSNLDAALRVKTRVEIAKLHRSLDSTSMIYVTHDQVEAMTLADKIVLLRPLEGRGGVASIAQIGTPLDLYHRPASQFVAGFIGSPAMNFLPANVASAGAGEVRARAREQGLTANVSGDGLQAGAAVTLGIRPEHVRIGTGGAGGVTGEVVHVEQMGEHTYLYLDTPLGAQPIVAKTDAAGARIGERVRVELPAAALHLFHPDGRAAERIVREAAPALASA
;
A
#
# COMPACT_ATOMS: atom_id res chain seq x y z
N MET A 1 24.77 -1.08 2.22
CA MET A 1 24.24 -2.47 2.29
C MET A 1 22.84 -2.38 2.82
N SER A 2 21.87 -3.07 2.21
CA SER A 2 20.46 -3.06 2.66
C SER A 2 20.30 -3.59 4.09
N GLN A 3 19.41 -2.98 4.85
CA GLN A 3 19.11 -3.39 6.23
C GLN A 3 18.40 -4.75 6.28
N ILE A 4 17.50 -5.00 5.31
CA ILE A 4 16.83 -6.30 5.13
C ILE A 4 16.94 -6.69 3.67
N ARG A 5 17.26 -7.96 3.42
CA ARG A 5 17.26 -8.53 2.07
C ARG A 5 16.57 -9.90 2.09
N LEU A 6 15.63 -10.07 1.19
CA LEU A 6 14.97 -11.33 0.88
C LEU A 6 15.44 -11.77 -0.50
N SER A 7 15.82 -13.02 -0.65
CA SER A 7 16.36 -13.55 -1.90
C SER A 7 15.72 -14.88 -2.24
N GLY A 8 14.97 -14.92 -3.35
CA GLY A 8 14.30 -16.12 -3.84
C GLY A 8 13.42 -16.78 -2.78
N LEU A 9 12.69 -15.99 -1.97
CA LEU A 9 11.97 -16.53 -0.82
C LEU A 9 10.66 -17.16 -1.27
N HIS A 10 10.43 -18.40 -0.82
CA HIS A 10 9.21 -19.16 -1.04
C HIS A 10 8.60 -19.61 0.28
N LYS A 11 7.27 -19.72 0.31
CA LYS A 11 6.52 -20.31 1.41
C LYS A 11 5.33 -21.10 0.89
N GLN A 12 5.20 -22.31 1.41
CA GLN A 12 4.01 -23.15 1.21
C GLN A 12 3.56 -23.76 2.55
N PHE A 13 2.28 -24.02 2.68
CA PHE A 13 1.70 -24.79 3.76
C PHE A 13 1.11 -26.08 3.16
N GLY A 14 1.74 -27.21 3.47
CA GLY A 14 1.44 -28.45 2.75
C GLY A 14 1.69 -28.27 1.26
N ALA A 15 0.68 -28.50 0.42
CA ALA A 15 0.74 -28.32 -1.02
C ALA A 15 0.33 -26.91 -1.50
N THR A 16 -0.10 -26.03 -0.60
CA THR A 16 -0.62 -24.70 -0.97
C THR A 16 0.49 -23.65 -0.95
N PRO A 17 0.90 -23.09 -2.10
CA PRO A 17 1.86 -22.01 -2.17
C PRO A 17 1.22 -20.70 -1.67
N ILE A 18 1.94 -19.99 -0.82
CA ILE A 18 1.53 -18.68 -0.26
C ILE A 18 2.44 -17.58 -0.78
N LEU A 19 3.74 -17.84 -0.85
CA LEU A 19 4.74 -16.92 -1.39
C LEU A 19 5.61 -17.65 -2.40
N SER A 20 5.89 -16.98 -3.51
CA SER A 20 6.73 -17.48 -4.59
C SER A 20 7.68 -16.39 -5.07
N ASP A 21 8.97 -16.72 -5.14
CA ASP A 21 10.05 -15.88 -5.66
C ASP A 21 10.01 -14.44 -5.15
N VAL A 22 9.99 -14.27 -3.82
CA VAL A 22 10.02 -12.95 -3.20
C VAL A 22 11.46 -12.46 -3.12
N ASN A 23 11.76 -11.40 -3.87
CA ASN A 23 13.03 -10.69 -3.89
C ASN A 23 12.81 -9.24 -3.46
N LEU A 24 13.44 -8.81 -2.37
CA LEU A 24 13.24 -7.48 -1.78
C LEU A 24 14.51 -7.01 -1.08
N ALA A 25 14.82 -5.72 -1.23
CA ALA A 25 15.79 -5.01 -0.41
C ALA A 25 15.12 -3.82 0.26
N VAL A 26 15.31 -3.69 1.58
CA VAL A 26 14.90 -2.53 2.38
C VAL A 26 16.17 -1.85 2.89
N GLU A 27 16.31 -0.57 2.59
CA GLU A 27 17.50 0.19 2.95
C GLU A 27 17.47 0.66 4.43
N PRO A 28 18.62 1.00 5.03
CA PRO A 28 18.65 1.55 6.37
C PRO A 28 17.79 2.81 6.49
N GLY A 29 16.94 2.86 7.52
CA GLY A 29 16.02 3.98 7.74
C GLY A 29 14.81 4.03 6.82
N GLU A 30 14.62 3.07 5.92
CA GLU A 30 13.50 3.06 4.98
C GLU A 30 12.20 2.56 5.61
N PHE A 31 11.08 3.24 5.32
CA PHE A 31 9.73 2.81 5.67
C PHE A 31 9.11 1.99 4.53
N CYS A 32 9.16 0.67 4.64
CA CYS A 32 8.66 -0.25 3.64
C CYS A 32 7.27 -0.77 4.01
N VAL A 33 6.27 -0.58 3.14
CA VAL A 33 4.90 -1.03 3.38
C VAL A 33 4.55 -2.23 2.49
N PHE A 34 4.07 -3.32 3.11
CA PHE A 34 3.50 -4.46 2.40
C PHE A 34 1.99 -4.27 2.29
N ILE A 35 1.49 -4.21 1.06
CA ILE A 35 0.06 -4.07 0.77
C ILE A 35 -0.38 -5.14 -0.23
N GLY A 36 -1.67 -5.43 -0.30
CA GLY A 36 -2.26 -6.38 -1.24
C GLY A 36 -3.56 -6.96 -0.73
N PRO A 37 -4.27 -7.74 -1.53
CA PRO A 37 -5.54 -8.37 -1.16
C PRO A 37 -5.40 -9.29 0.05
N SER A 38 -6.53 -9.65 0.66
CA SER A 38 -6.56 -10.64 1.74
C SER A 38 -6.02 -11.98 1.22
N GLY A 39 -5.23 -12.67 2.04
CA GLY A 39 -4.67 -13.98 1.68
C GLY A 39 -3.43 -13.97 0.76
N CYS A 40 -2.93 -12.81 0.30
CA CYS A 40 -1.74 -12.75 -0.56
C CYS A 40 -0.39 -12.98 0.16
N GLY A 41 -0.40 -13.26 1.48
CA GLY A 41 0.80 -13.65 2.23
C GLY A 41 1.53 -12.52 2.95
N LYS A 42 0.99 -11.30 3.07
CA LYS A 42 1.62 -10.13 3.77
C LYS A 42 2.12 -10.47 5.17
N SER A 43 1.20 -10.90 6.05
CA SER A 43 1.54 -11.24 7.44
C SER A 43 2.44 -12.48 7.51
N THR A 44 2.32 -13.43 6.57
CA THR A 44 3.23 -14.58 6.47
C THR A 44 4.65 -14.11 6.16
N LEU A 45 4.81 -13.21 5.18
CA LEU A 45 6.11 -12.62 4.84
C LEU A 45 6.72 -11.87 6.02
N LEU A 46 5.92 -11.04 6.71
CA LEU A 46 6.36 -10.34 7.91
C LEU A 46 6.82 -11.30 9.01
N ARG A 47 6.06 -12.38 9.26
CA ARG A 47 6.39 -13.40 10.25
C ARG A 47 7.65 -14.18 9.90
N ILE A 48 7.92 -14.41 8.61
CA ILE A 48 9.18 -15.01 8.16
C ILE A 48 10.36 -14.09 8.46
N VAL A 49 10.24 -12.79 8.19
CA VAL A 49 11.27 -11.80 8.56
C VAL A 49 11.49 -11.79 10.07
N ALA A 50 10.39 -11.87 10.85
CA ALA A 50 10.45 -11.95 12.30
C ALA A 50 11.06 -13.25 12.84
N GLY A 51 11.11 -14.32 12.06
CA GLY A 51 11.51 -15.66 12.48
C GLY A 51 10.44 -16.40 13.29
N LEU A 52 9.19 -15.94 13.17
CA LEU A 52 8.01 -16.59 13.76
C LEU A 52 7.42 -17.65 12.83
N GLU A 53 7.83 -17.66 11.57
CA GLU A 53 7.46 -18.62 10.55
C GLU A 53 8.70 -18.96 9.74
N GLU A 54 8.84 -20.22 9.31
CA GLU A 54 9.96 -20.68 8.49
C GLU A 54 9.60 -20.57 7.00
N GLN A 55 10.52 -20.08 6.20
CA GLN A 55 10.41 -20.14 4.75
C GLN A 55 10.61 -21.57 4.24
N SER A 56 9.98 -21.91 3.11
CA SER A 56 10.16 -23.20 2.46
C SER A 56 11.45 -23.24 1.61
N ALA A 57 11.86 -22.08 1.04
CA ALA A 57 13.11 -21.89 0.32
C ALA A 57 13.52 -20.42 0.33
N GLY A 58 14.77 -20.15 -0.07
CA GLY A 58 15.35 -18.80 -0.13
C GLY A 58 15.93 -18.33 1.18
N ASP A 59 16.38 -17.08 1.19
CA ASP A 59 17.16 -16.52 2.28
C ASP A 59 16.63 -15.19 2.79
N VAL A 60 16.74 -15.01 4.11
CA VAL A 60 16.47 -13.76 4.84
C VAL A 60 17.78 -13.25 5.44
N TRP A 61 18.10 -12.00 5.14
CA TRP A 61 19.26 -11.31 5.65
C TRP A 61 18.83 -10.06 6.40
N ILE A 62 19.40 -9.85 7.58
CA ILE A 62 19.20 -8.64 8.38
C ILE A 62 20.59 -8.10 8.75
N ASP A 63 20.85 -6.83 8.45
CA ASP A 63 22.13 -6.17 8.71
C ASP A 63 23.34 -6.98 8.18
N GLY A 64 23.24 -7.46 6.93
CA GLY A 64 24.28 -8.26 6.29
C GLY A 64 24.44 -9.70 6.80
N ARG A 65 23.68 -10.12 7.80
CA ARG A 65 23.71 -11.46 8.39
C ARG A 65 22.54 -12.31 7.90
N ARG A 66 22.81 -13.53 7.44
CA ARG A 66 21.77 -14.52 7.14
C ARG A 66 21.12 -15.00 8.44
N VAL A 67 19.77 -14.88 8.55
CA VAL A 67 19.05 -15.13 9.79
C VAL A 67 18.07 -16.30 9.74
N ASN A 68 18.08 -17.12 8.69
CA ASN A 68 17.12 -18.21 8.47
C ASN A 68 16.94 -19.11 9.72
N THR A 69 18.04 -19.49 10.34
CA THR A 69 18.06 -20.41 11.50
C THR A 69 18.08 -19.69 12.86
N LEU A 70 18.03 -18.34 12.85
CA LEU A 70 18.06 -17.58 14.09
C LEU A 70 16.66 -17.46 14.69
N ALA A 71 16.57 -17.77 15.98
CA ALA A 71 15.36 -17.52 16.76
C ALA A 71 15.00 -16.01 16.76
N PRO A 72 13.71 -15.64 16.82
CA PRO A 72 13.24 -14.24 16.77
C PRO A 72 13.98 -13.30 17.70
N ALA A 73 14.25 -13.73 18.94
CA ALA A 73 14.94 -12.93 19.95
C ALA A 73 16.39 -12.55 19.57
N LYS A 74 17.00 -13.25 18.61
CA LYS A 74 18.39 -13.04 18.15
C LYS A 74 18.49 -12.28 16.83
N ARG A 75 17.37 -11.83 16.26
CA ARG A 75 17.32 -11.12 14.97
C ARG A 75 17.44 -9.60 15.08
N ASP A 76 17.55 -9.06 16.30
CA ASP A 76 17.61 -7.60 16.59
C ASP A 76 16.45 -6.80 15.98
N ILE A 77 15.27 -7.36 16.10
CA ILE A 77 14.01 -6.79 15.61
C ILE A 77 13.04 -6.55 16.77
N ALA A 78 12.07 -5.67 16.56
CA ALA A 78 10.90 -5.53 17.42
C ALA A 78 9.63 -5.63 16.58
N MET A 79 8.60 -6.31 17.09
CA MET A 79 7.33 -6.51 16.40
C MET A 79 6.17 -5.99 17.22
N VAL A 80 5.29 -5.24 16.56
CA VAL A 80 3.99 -4.79 17.06
C VAL A 80 2.92 -5.60 16.34
N PHE A 81 2.17 -6.39 17.11
CA PHE A 81 1.12 -7.27 16.60
C PHE A 81 -0.21 -6.52 16.46
N GLN A 82 -1.08 -6.99 15.61
CA GLN A 82 -2.44 -6.49 15.42
C GLN A 82 -3.27 -6.44 16.72
N SER A 83 -3.11 -7.45 17.60
CA SER A 83 -3.76 -7.51 18.91
C SER A 83 -3.03 -6.74 20.00
N TYR A 84 -1.93 -6.01 19.63
CA TYR A 84 -1.00 -5.36 20.56
C TYR A 84 -0.21 -6.32 21.45
N ALA A 85 -0.75 -7.49 21.75
CA ALA A 85 -0.15 -8.57 22.58
C ALA A 85 0.44 -8.07 23.91
N LEU A 86 -0.27 -7.16 24.60
CA LEU A 86 0.14 -6.66 25.91
C LEU A 86 -0.11 -7.72 26.98
N TYR A 87 0.77 -7.77 27.98
CA TYR A 87 0.60 -8.62 29.16
C TYR A 87 -0.47 -8.00 30.08
N PRO A 88 -1.67 -8.60 30.23
CA PRO A 88 -2.80 -7.94 30.89
C PRO A 88 -2.64 -7.78 32.40
N HIS A 89 -1.80 -8.62 33.02
CA HIS A 89 -1.50 -8.60 34.45
C HIS A 89 -0.41 -7.58 34.84
N MET A 90 0.37 -7.10 33.86
CA MET A 90 1.47 -6.14 34.03
C MET A 90 0.98 -4.70 33.83
N SER A 91 1.57 -3.73 34.56
CA SER A 91 1.38 -2.31 34.30
C SER A 91 1.97 -1.88 32.95
N VAL A 92 1.72 -0.64 32.50
CA VAL A 92 2.34 -0.04 31.31
C VAL A 92 3.86 -0.06 31.45
N TYR A 93 4.38 0.38 32.61
CA TYR A 93 5.81 0.35 32.91
C TYR A 93 6.38 -1.06 32.78
N GLU A 94 5.74 -2.06 33.40
CA GLU A 94 6.19 -3.44 33.37
C GLU A 94 6.16 -4.05 31.97
N ASN A 95 5.12 -3.75 31.17
CA ASN A 95 5.04 -4.16 29.77
C ASN A 95 6.24 -3.65 28.98
N MET A 96 6.59 -2.35 29.13
CA MET A 96 7.72 -1.75 28.44
C MET A 96 9.07 -2.29 28.96
N ALA A 97 9.22 -2.45 30.28
CA ALA A 97 10.45 -2.92 30.91
C ALA A 97 10.73 -4.41 30.67
N PHE A 98 9.72 -5.22 30.37
CA PHE A 98 9.82 -6.68 30.29
C PHE A 98 10.97 -7.17 29.42
N GLY A 99 11.03 -6.67 28.16
CA GLY A 99 12.08 -7.05 27.22
C GLY A 99 13.49 -6.63 27.65
N LEU A 100 13.62 -5.49 28.36
CA LEU A 100 14.90 -4.98 28.87
C LEU A 100 15.42 -5.81 30.05
N ARG A 101 14.52 -6.31 30.93
CA ARG A 101 14.89 -7.23 32.03
C ARG A 101 15.50 -8.52 31.47
N HIS A 102 14.99 -9.05 30.36
CA HIS A 102 15.58 -10.23 29.69
C HIS A 102 16.98 -9.98 29.14
N LEU A 103 17.28 -8.72 28.75
CA LEU A 103 18.64 -8.31 28.35
C LEU A 103 19.58 -8.09 29.52
N ARG A 104 19.12 -8.31 30.76
CA ARG A 104 19.87 -8.14 32.02
C ARG A 104 20.50 -6.75 32.19
N LEU A 105 19.82 -5.70 31.69
CA LEU A 105 20.27 -4.33 31.87
C LEU A 105 20.14 -3.88 33.34
N PRO A 106 20.98 -2.93 33.82
CA PRO A 106 20.84 -2.31 35.12
C PRO A 106 19.47 -1.64 35.29
N LYS A 107 18.93 -1.65 36.51
CA LYS A 107 17.61 -1.07 36.83
C LYS A 107 17.48 0.40 36.39
N ASP A 108 18.51 1.19 36.63
CA ASP A 108 18.53 2.61 36.30
C ASP A 108 18.47 2.84 34.79
N GLU A 109 19.13 2.01 34.01
CA GLU A 109 19.07 2.08 32.53
C GLU A 109 17.71 1.64 32.03
N ILE A 110 17.07 0.63 32.64
CA ILE A 110 15.69 0.23 32.29
C ILE A 110 14.74 1.38 32.61
N ASP A 111 14.79 1.98 33.78
CA ASP A 111 13.93 3.10 34.18
C ASP A 111 14.11 4.29 33.22
N ARG A 112 15.36 4.66 32.94
CA ARG A 112 15.69 5.74 32.00
C ARG A 112 15.08 5.50 30.62
N ARG A 113 15.26 4.30 30.04
CA ARG A 113 14.72 3.98 28.70
C ARG A 113 13.20 3.99 28.69
N VAL A 114 12.55 3.43 29.71
CA VAL A 114 11.09 3.41 29.82
C VAL A 114 10.55 4.83 29.93
N ARG A 115 11.13 5.71 30.75
CA ARG A 115 10.69 7.10 30.91
C ARG A 115 10.84 7.89 29.63
N VAL A 116 11.99 7.83 28.97
CA VAL A 116 12.22 8.51 27.68
C VAL A 116 11.19 8.06 26.63
N ALA A 117 10.95 6.75 26.52
CA ALA A 117 9.95 6.25 25.56
C ALA A 117 8.51 6.62 25.96
N SER A 118 8.20 6.63 27.28
CA SER A 118 6.88 7.01 27.77
C SER A 118 6.56 8.50 27.53
N GLU A 119 7.55 9.37 27.67
CA GLU A 119 7.41 10.80 27.36
C GLU A 119 7.14 11.04 25.87
N SER A 120 7.94 10.43 24.97
CA SER A 120 7.77 10.54 23.53
C SER A 120 6.40 10.06 23.05
N LEU A 121 5.81 9.07 23.75
CA LEU A 121 4.52 8.48 23.44
C LEU A 121 3.35 9.04 24.30
N ARG A 122 3.61 10.04 25.13
CA ARG A 122 2.62 10.64 26.05
C ARG A 122 1.96 9.61 26.96
N LEU A 123 2.74 8.72 27.56
CA LEU A 123 2.29 7.66 28.46
C LEU A 123 2.71 7.89 29.92
N GLY A 124 3.37 9.00 30.25
CA GLY A 124 3.97 9.26 31.58
C GLY A 124 3.00 9.04 32.73
N GLU A 125 1.78 9.63 32.65
CA GLU A 125 0.74 9.49 33.68
C GLU A 125 0.06 8.12 33.71
N LEU A 126 0.34 7.26 32.73
CA LEU A 126 -0.31 5.95 32.56
C LEU A 126 0.59 4.78 32.99
N LEU A 127 1.83 5.03 33.39
CA LEU A 127 2.84 4.01 33.64
C LEU A 127 2.39 2.94 34.65
N GLU A 128 1.62 3.30 35.65
CA GLU A 128 1.14 2.39 36.69
C GLU A 128 -0.19 1.70 36.32
N ARG A 129 -0.84 2.11 35.24
CA ARG A 129 -2.12 1.50 34.82
C ARG A 129 -1.89 0.16 34.13
N LYS A 130 -2.89 -0.72 34.23
CA LYS A 130 -2.94 -1.98 33.49
C LYS A 130 -3.63 -1.81 32.12
N PRO A 131 -3.35 -2.67 31.12
CA PRO A 131 -3.93 -2.58 29.77
C PRO A 131 -5.45 -2.51 29.73
N GLY A 132 -6.15 -3.17 30.67
CA GLY A 132 -7.61 -3.12 30.75
C GLY A 132 -8.20 -1.73 31.05
N ALA A 133 -7.42 -0.83 31.67
CA ALA A 133 -7.81 0.54 31.99
C ALA A 133 -7.41 1.57 30.90
N LEU A 134 -6.97 1.10 29.73
CA LEU A 134 -6.49 1.95 28.64
C LEU A 134 -7.43 1.93 27.45
N SER A 135 -7.51 3.07 26.72
CA SER A 135 -8.15 3.12 25.40
C SER A 135 -7.37 2.32 24.36
N GLY A 136 -7.98 2.03 23.19
CA GLY A 136 -7.33 1.34 22.08
C GLY A 136 -6.01 2.00 21.65
N GLY A 137 -6.04 3.31 21.43
CA GLY A 137 -4.83 4.06 21.07
C GLY A 137 -3.78 4.13 22.16
N GLN A 138 -4.18 4.12 23.46
CA GLN A 138 -3.23 4.02 24.56
C GLN A 138 -2.56 2.65 24.59
N ARG A 139 -3.33 1.57 24.41
CA ARG A 139 -2.77 0.19 24.32
C ARG A 139 -1.79 0.07 23.16
N GLN A 140 -2.10 0.63 22.02
CA GLN A 140 -1.21 0.65 20.86
C GLN A 140 0.10 1.39 21.18
N ARG A 141 0.02 2.60 21.76
CA ARG A 141 1.23 3.36 22.16
C ARG A 141 2.09 2.58 23.17
N VAL A 142 1.48 1.83 24.07
CA VAL A 142 2.22 0.93 24.98
C VAL A 142 2.93 -0.19 24.22
N ALA A 143 2.28 -0.80 23.22
CA ALA A 143 2.90 -1.83 22.39
C ALA A 143 4.08 -1.27 21.57
N ILE A 144 3.95 -0.07 21.01
CA ILE A 144 5.03 0.65 20.35
C ILE A 144 6.15 0.96 21.35
N GLY A 145 5.82 1.46 22.54
CA GLY A 145 6.79 1.76 23.61
C GLY A 145 7.60 0.53 24.03
N ARG A 146 6.93 -0.62 24.20
CA ARG A 146 7.58 -1.90 24.48
C ARG A 146 8.58 -2.30 23.38
N ALA A 147 8.32 -1.92 22.14
CA ALA A 147 9.22 -2.17 21.03
C ALA A 147 10.39 -1.17 21.00
N ILE A 148 10.15 0.13 21.17
CA ILE A 148 11.14 1.21 21.09
C ILE A 148 12.24 1.09 22.16
N VAL A 149 11.88 0.75 23.40
CA VAL A 149 12.84 0.69 24.50
C VAL A 149 14.01 -0.26 24.24
N ARG A 150 13.82 -1.23 23.34
CA ARG A 150 14.86 -2.18 22.93
C ARG A 150 15.86 -1.59 21.93
N LYS A 151 15.56 -0.45 21.31
CA LYS A 151 16.33 0.18 20.23
C LYS A 151 16.68 -0.82 19.11
N PRO A 152 15.68 -1.45 18.48
CA PRO A 152 15.92 -2.46 17.46
C PRO A 152 16.43 -1.79 16.17
N LYS A 153 17.13 -2.57 15.33
CA LYS A 153 17.52 -2.14 13.98
C LYS A 153 16.35 -2.12 13.00
N VAL A 154 15.35 -2.97 13.23
CA VAL A 154 14.16 -3.11 12.40
C VAL A 154 12.90 -3.17 13.24
N PHE A 155 11.91 -2.34 12.89
CA PHE A 155 10.56 -2.44 13.40
C PHE A 155 9.65 -3.18 12.41
N LEU A 156 8.83 -4.08 12.93
CA LEU A 156 7.83 -4.83 12.19
C LEU A 156 6.45 -4.52 12.75
N PHE A 157 5.52 -4.12 11.89
CA PHE A 157 4.14 -3.80 12.25
C PHE A 157 3.17 -4.69 11.49
N ASP A 158 2.39 -5.53 12.18
CA ASP A 158 1.35 -6.38 11.59
C ASP A 158 -0.02 -5.75 11.81
N GLU A 159 -0.52 -4.99 10.83
CA GLU A 159 -1.80 -4.27 10.83
C GLU A 159 -2.09 -3.49 12.14
N PRO A 160 -1.20 -2.61 12.59
CA PRO A 160 -1.30 -2.03 13.93
C PRO A 160 -2.48 -1.08 14.11
N LEU A 161 -3.10 -0.56 13.05
CA LEU A 161 -4.21 0.41 13.12
C LEU A 161 -5.59 -0.20 12.86
N SER A 162 -5.66 -1.50 12.50
CA SER A 162 -6.91 -2.16 12.10
C SER A 162 -8.02 -2.14 13.16
N ASN A 163 -7.64 -2.13 14.47
CA ASN A 163 -8.55 -2.16 15.60
C ASN A 163 -8.93 -0.77 16.15
N LEU A 164 -8.65 0.31 15.40
CA LEU A 164 -8.92 1.68 15.80
C LEU A 164 -10.09 2.27 15.00
N ASP A 165 -10.84 3.17 15.62
CA ASP A 165 -11.79 4.03 14.90
C ASP A 165 -11.08 4.98 13.92
N ALA A 166 -11.84 5.55 12.98
CA ALA A 166 -11.29 6.37 11.88
C ALA A 166 -10.50 7.59 12.38
N ALA A 167 -11.02 8.31 13.38
CA ALA A 167 -10.37 9.52 13.89
C ALA A 167 -9.05 9.20 14.62
N LEU A 168 -9.06 8.13 15.43
CA LEU A 168 -7.87 7.67 16.13
C LEU A 168 -6.83 7.09 15.17
N ARG A 169 -7.26 6.41 14.09
CA ARG A 169 -6.39 5.89 13.03
C ARG A 169 -5.60 7.01 12.37
N VAL A 170 -6.25 8.11 11.96
CA VAL A 170 -5.58 9.29 11.38
C VAL A 170 -4.52 9.85 12.33
N LYS A 171 -4.88 10.06 13.61
CA LYS A 171 -3.97 10.59 14.63
C LYS A 171 -2.76 9.68 14.84
N THR A 172 -2.99 8.37 14.97
CA THR A 172 -1.91 7.41 15.25
C THR A 172 -1.00 7.23 14.04
N ARG A 173 -1.53 7.29 12.82
CA ARG A 173 -0.72 7.30 11.59
C ARG A 173 0.30 8.45 11.60
N VAL A 174 -0.12 9.65 11.98
CA VAL A 174 0.79 10.81 12.14
C VAL A 174 1.82 10.56 13.24
N GLU A 175 1.45 9.92 14.35
CA GLU A 175 2.38 9.56 15.42
C GLU A 175 3.43 8.54 14.94
N ILE A 176 3.04 7.53 14.16
CA ILE A 176 3.98 6.55 13.55
C ILE A 176 4.94 7.23 12.57
N ALA A 177 4.46 8.15 11.72
CA ALA A 177 5.30 8.92 10.81
C ALA A 177 6.32 9.80 11.56
N LYS A 178 5.93 10.42 12.68
CA LYS A 178 6.84 11.19 13.54
C LYS A 178 7.86 10.29 14.21
N LEU A 179 7.43 9.13 14.69
CA LEU A 179 8.30 8.14 15.28
C LEU A 179 9.38 7.68 14.30
N HIS A 180 9.01 7.31 13.08
CA HIS A 180 9.96 6.91 12.05
C HIS A 180 11.04 7.98 11.86
N ARG A 181 10.63 9.25 11.70
CA ARG A 181 11.57 10.39 11.53
C ARG A 181 12.49 10.62 12.73
N SER A 182 12.09 10.20 13.93
CA SER A 182 12.91 10.33 15.15
C SER A 182 13.90 9.17 15.36
N LEU A 183 13.85 8.15 14.51
CA LEU A 183 14.66 6.92 14.60
C LEU A 183 15.58 6.80 13.37
N ASP A 184 16.52 7.74 13.22
CA ASP A 184 17.35 8.04 12.04
C ASP A 184 17.88 6.86 11.21
N SER A 185 18.10 5.68 11.79
CA SER A 185 18.66 4.53 11.10
C SER A 185 17.85 3.24 11.21
N THR A 186 16.68 3.31 11.86
CA THR A 186 15.84 2.15 12.08
C THR A 186 14.87 1.95 10.91
N SER A 187 15.00 0.85 10.19
CA SER A 187 14.06 0.53 9.10
C SER A 187 12.74 0.01 9.65
N MET A 188 11.66 0.28 8.93
CA MET A 188 10.33 -0.20 9.28
C MET A 188 9.75 -1.07 8.18
N ILE A 189 9.17 -2.23 8.54
CA ILE A 189 8.25 -2.97 7.67
C ILE A 189 6.86 -2.89 8.29
N TYR A 190 5.91 -2.45 7.50
CA TYR A 190 4.53 -2.19 7.92
C TYR A 190 3.56 -2.96 7.02
N VAL A 191 2.75 -3.81 7.58
CA VAL A 191 1.68 -4.52 6.87
C VAL A 191 0.38 -3.78 7.08
N THR A 192 -0.34 -3.53 5.98
CA THR A 192 -1.68 -2.96 6.02
C THR A 192 -2.53 -3.44 4.84
N HIS A 193 -3.83 -3.34 4.96
CA HIS A 193 -4.80 -3.42 3.86
C HIS A 193 -5.36 -2.04 3.50
N ASP A 194 -5.02 -0.99 4.25
CA ASP A 194 -5.47 0.38 4.02
C ASP A 194 -4.51 1.10 3.08
N GLN A 195 -5.02 1.49 1.90
CA GLN A 195 -4.23 2.18 0.88
C GLN A 195 -3.78 3.57 1.34
N VAL A 196 -4.59 4.27 2.16
CA VAL A 196 -4.24 5.60 2.67
C VAL A 196 -3.03 5.52 3.61
N GLU A 197 -2.96 4.46 4.44
CA GLU A 197 -1.78 4.20 5.27
C GLU A 197 -0.54 3.98 4.39
N ALA A 198 -0.65 3.11 3.38
CA ALA A 198 0.47 2.81 2.49
C ALA A 198 0.94 4.06 1.73
N MET A 199 0.01 4.81 1.13
CA MET A 199 0.33 6.00 0.33
C MET A 199 0.92 7.16 1.14
N THR A 200 0.63 7.21 2.47
CA THR A 200 1.06 8.34 3.32
C THR A 200 2.27 8.05 4.20
N LEU A 201 2.54 6.78 4.50
CA LEU A 201 3.65 6.39 5.38
C LEU A 201 4.87 5.88 4.64
N ALA A 202 4.69 5.27 3.46
CA ALA A 202 5.74 4.53 2.80
C ALA A 202 6.75 5.41 2.06
N ASP A 203 8.03 5.11 2.23
CA ASP A 203 9.08 5.46 1.27
C ASP A 203 9.03 4.46 0.10
N LYS A 204 8.74 3.19 0.42
CA LYS A 204 8.65 2.08 -0.53
C LYS A 204 7.40 1.23 -0.26
N ILE A 205 6.60 0.99 -1.30
CA ILE A 205 5.49 0.05 -1.27
C ILE A 205 5.88 -1.24 -1.98
N VAL A 206 5.56 -2.37 -1.37
CA VAL A 206 5.62 -3.71 -1.95
C VAL A 206 4.20 -4.23 -2.09
N LEU A 207 3.69 -4.21 -3.31
CA LEU A 207 2.37 -4.75 -3.60
C LEU A 207 2.47 -6.25 -3.89
N LEU A 208 1.83 -7.04 -3.03
CA LEU A 208 1.72 -8.49 -3.19
C LEU A 208 0.43 -8.88 -3.89
N ARG A 209 0.50 -9.95 -4.71
CA ARG A 209 -0.66 -10.57 -5.36
C ARG A 209 -0.91 -11.98 -4.83
N PRO A 210 -2.15 -12.47 -4.85
CA PRO A 210 -2.45 -13.87 -4.59
C PRO A 210 -1.86 -14.77 -5.67
N LEU A 211 -1.43 -15.98 -5.31
CA LEU A 211 -0.84 -16.93 -6.26
C LEU A 211 -1.86 -17.80 -6.99
N GLU A 212 -3.14 -17.77 -6.65
CA GLU A 212 -4.32 -18.42 -7.30
C GLU A 212 -3.99 -19.62 -8.20
N GLY A 213 -3.27 -20.61 -7.69
CA GLY A 213 -2.95 -21.83 -8.45
C GLY A 213 -2.06 -21.64 -9.70
N ARG A 214 -1.58 -20.44 -9.97
CA ARG A 214 -0.69 -20.11 -11.09
C ARG A 214 0.74 -20.40 -10.71
N GLY A 215 1.24 -21.59 -11.06
CA GLY A 215 2.65 -21.91 -10.94
C GLY A 215 3.52 -20.91 -11.70
N GLY A 216 4.66 -20.51 -11.11
CA GLY A 216 5.67 -19.68 -11.79
C GLY A 216 5.46 -18.16 -11.73
N VAL A 217 4.40 -17.65 -11.07
CA VAL A 217 4.18 -16.21 -10.90
C VAL A 217 4.81 -15.75 -9.58
N ALA A 218 5.62 -14.70 -9.62
CA ALA A 218 6.17 -14.08 -8.43
C ALA A 218 5.07 -13.41 -7.58
N SER A 219 5.19 -13.49 -6.25
CA SER A 219 4.23 -12.89 -5.30
C SER A 219 4.23 -11.37 -5.35
N ILE A 220 5.35 -10.75 -5.68
CA ILE A 220 5.44 -9.28 -5.79
C ILE A 220 4.92 -8.85 -7.15
N ALA A 221 3.89 -8.01 -7.14
CA ALA A 221 3.32 -7.42 -8.34
C ALA A 221 4.09 -6.18 -8.80
N GLN A 222 4.48 -5.33 -7.85
CA GLN A 222 5.30 -4.14 -8.09
C GLN A 222 5.94 -3.68 -6.78
N ILE A 223 7.16 -3.12 -6.91
CA ILE A 223 7.86 -2.36 -5.87
C ILE A 223 8.10 -0.95 -6.40
N GLY A 224 7.91 0.06 -5.58
CA GLY A 224 8.20 1.46 -5.94
C GLY A 224 7.75 2.43 -4.86
N THR A 225 7.92 3.72 -5.14
CA THR A 225 7.33 4.77 -4.30
C THR A 225 5.81 4.77 -4.43
N PRO A 226 5.06 5.35 -3.47
CA PRO A 226 3.61 5.49 -3.57
C PRO A 226 3.15 6.07 -4.92
N LEU A 227 3.80 7.13 -5.38
CA LEU A 227 3.45 7.81 -6.63
C LEU A 227 3.80 6.98 -7.88
N ASP A 228 4.86 6.15 -7.83
CA ASP A 228 5.18 5.24 -8.94
C ASP A 228 4.07 4.20 -9.13
N LEU A 229 3.58 3.59 -8.04
CA LEU A 229 2.49 2.62 -8.14
C LEU A 229 1.20 3.25 -8.63
N TYR A 230 0.93 4.51 -8.27
CA TYR A 230 -0.27 5.23 -8.66
C TYR A 230 -0.24 5.69 -10.12
N HIS A 231 0.84 6.37 -10.53
CA HIS A 231 0.96 6.99 -11.85
C HIS A 231 1.55 6.05 -12.91
N ARG A 232 2.34 5.06 -12.51
CA ARG A 232 3.04 4.11 -13.38
C ARG A 232 2.83 2.66 -12.94
N PRO A 233 1.57 2.21 -12.87
CA PRO A 233 1.30 0.82 -12.52
C PRO A 233 1.91 -0.10 -13.56
N ALA A 234 2.66 -1.12 -13.11
CA ALA A 234 3.32 -2.08 -13.99
C ALA A 234 2.32 -3.03 -14.68
N SER A 235 1.10 -3.14 -14.14
CA SER A 235 0.06 -4.01 -14.70
C SER A 235 -1.35 -3.52 -14.36
N GLN A 236 -2.33 -4.09 -15.07
CA GLN A 236 -3.76 -3.88 -14.80
C GLN A 236 -4.13 -4.24 -13.35
N PHE A 237 -3.52 -5.29 -12.80
CA PHE A 237 -3.71 -5.66 -11.39
C PHE A 237 -3.29 -4.53 -10.44
N VAL A 238 -2.09 -3.96 -10.64
CA VAL A 238 -1.59 -2.84 -9.83
C VAL A 238 -2.48 -1.62 -9.96
N ALA A 239 -2.86 -1.27 -11.20
CA ALA A 239 -3.72 -0.14 -11.52
C ALA A 239 -5.10 -0.24 -10.85
N GLY A 240 -5.66 -1.44 -10.82
CA GLY A 240 -6.97 -1.71 -10.20
C GLY A 240 -6.93 -1.82 -8.69
N PHE A 241 -5.76 -2.21 -8.13
CA PHE A 241 -5.63 -2.30 -6.68
C PHE A 241 -5.32 -0.94 -6.03
N ILE A 242 -4.47 -0.12 -6.65
CA ILE A 242 -4.05 1.19 -6.10
C ILE A 242 -4.99 2.29 -6.59
N GLY A 243 -5.59 3.00 -5.64
CA GLY A 243 -6.56 4.10 -5.85
C GLY A 243 -7.96 3.74 -5.32
N SER A 244 -8.65 4.73 -4.77
CA SER A 244 -10.04 4.61 -4.28
C SER A 244 -10.82 5.85 -4.71
N PRO A 245 -11.81 5.69 -5.59
CA PRO A 245 -12.21 4.48 -6.31
C PRO A 245 -11.12 3.90 -7.21
N ALA A 246 -11.27 2.64 -7.63
CA ALA A 246 -10.36 1.97 -8.53
C ALA A 246 -10.33 2.64 -9.93
N MET A 247 -9.26 2.38 -10.70
CA MET A 247 -9.18 2.79 -12.10
C MET A 247 -10.33 2.21 -12.92
N ASN A 248 -10.94 3.01 -13.80
CA ASN A 248 -11.90 2.53 -14.80
C ASN A 248 -11.17 1.70 -15.86
N PHE A 249 -11.71 0.55 -16.22
CA PHE A 249 -11.16 -0.31 -17.28
C PHE A 249 -12.15 -0.49 -18.42
N LEU A 250 -11.66 -0.27 -19.66
CA LEU A 250 -12.43 -0.33 -20.88
C LEU A 250 -11.78 -1.36 -21.82
N PRO A 251 -12.42 -2.52 -22.06
CA PRO A 251 -11.98 -3.44 -23.11
C PRO A 251 -12.00 -2.76 -24.48
N ALA A 252 -10.93 -2.90 -25.25
CA ALA A 252 -10.78 -2.26 -26.55
C ALA A 252 -9.95 -3.15 -27.48
N ASN A 253 -10.00 -2.83 -28.77
CA ASN A 253 -9.13 -3.41 -29.78
C ASN A 253 -8.27 -2.32 -30.43
N VAL A 254 -7.01 -2.62 -30.66
CA VAL A 254 -6.07 -1.71 -31.31
C VAL A 254 -6.52 -1.44 -32.76
N ALA A 255 -6.72 -0.19 -33.11
CA ALA A 255 -6.96 0.24 -34.49
C ALA A 255 -5.64 0.56 -35.20
N SER A 256 -4.73 1.27 -34.53
CA SER A 256 -3.37 1.53 -35.00
C SER A 256 -2.44 1.76 -33.82
N ALA A 257 -1.17 1.36 -33.95
CA ALA A 257 -0.15 1.54 -32.96
C ALA A 257 1.07 2.25 -33.56
N GLY A 258 1.57 3.28 -32.88
CA GLY A 258 2.76 4.05 -33.21
C GLY A 258 3.69 4.24 -32.03
N ALA A 259 4.84 4.85 -32.23
CA ALA A 259 5.87 5.03 -31.20
C ALA A 259 5.41 5.94 -30.03
N GLY A 260 4.40 6.76 -30.24
CA GLY A 260 3.95 7.74 -29.24
C GLY A 260 2.45 7.76 -28.97
N GLU A 261 1.69 7.03 -29.76
CA GLU A 261 0.24 7.05 -29.74
C GLU A 261 -0.32 5.69 -30.16
N VAL A 262 -1.28 5.20 -29.39
CA VAL A 262 -2.10 4.04 -29.79
C VAL A 262 -3.55 4.47 -29.90
N ARG A 263 -4.13 4.21 -31.07
CA ARG A 263 -5.57 4.34 -31.26
C ARG A 263 -6.22 2.99 -31.04
N ALA A 264 -7.21 2.97 -30.17
CA ALA A 264 -7.97 1.78 -29.86
C ALA A 264 -9.48 2.06 -30.00
N ARG A 265 -10.25 1.02 -30.28
CA ARG A 265 -11.70 1.10 -30.38
C ARG A 265 -12.33 0.35 -29.21
N ALA A 266 -12.99 1.11 -28.31
CA ALA A 266 -13.82 0.57 -27.24
C ALA A 266 -15.26 0.48 -27.76
N ARG A 267 -15.75 -0.73 -28.08
CA ARG A 267 -16.96 -0.95 -28.90
C ARG A 267 -16.86 -0.15 -30.21
N GLU A 268 -17.77 0.80 -30.46
CA GLU A 268 -17.79 1.61 -31.70
C GLU A 268 -17.04 2.94 -31.54
N GLN A 269 -16.58 3.28 -30.37
CA GLN A 269 -15.92 4.56 -30.07
C GLN A 269 -14.40 4.47 -30.19
N GLY A 270 -13.83 5.36 -31.00
CA GLY A 270 -12.38 5.52 -31.13
C GLY A 270 -11.82 6.33 -29.94
N LEU A 271 -10.79 5.79 -29.29
CA LEU A 271 -10.05 6.44 -28.21
C LEU A 271 -8.57 6.44 -28.56
N THR A 272 -7.86 7.47 -28.11
CA THR A 272 -6.42 7.61 -28.32
C THR A 272 -5.71 7.62 -26.96
N ALA A 273 -4.66 6.84 -26.80
CA ALA A 273 -3.80 6.83 -25.61
C ALA A 273 -2.38 7.22 -26.00
N ASN A 274 -1.76 8.13 -25.22
CA ASN A 274 -0.38 8.57 -25.40
C ASN A 274 0.58 7.58 -24.73
N VAL A 275 0.76 6.42 -25.37
CA VAL A 275 1.59 5.31 -24.88
C VAL A 275 2.41 4.72 -26.02
N SER A 276 3.49 3.97 -25.70
CA SER A 276 4.20 3.18 -26.70
C SER A 276 3.29 2.08 -27.25
N GLY A 277 3.30 1.94 -28.59
CA GLY A 277 2.62 0.85 -29.29
C GLY A 277 3.49 -0.39 -29.48
N ASP A 278 4.64 -0.47 -28.83
CA ASP A 278 5.58 -1.59 -28.99
C ASP A 278 4.95 -2.94 -28.68
N GLY A 279 5.09 -3.87 -29.61
CA GLY A 279 4.50 -5.21 -29.51
C GLY A 279 2.99 -5.28 -29.76
N LEU A 280 2.33 -4.16 -30.12
CA LEU A 280 0.91 -4.11 -30.44
C LEU A 280 0.66 -4.14 -31.95
N GLN A 281 -0.29 -4.96 -32.38
CA GLN A 281 -0.76 -5.05 -33.75
C GLN A 281 -2.23 -4.61 -33.88
N ALA A 282 -2.62 -4.11 -35.02
CA ALA A 282 -4.02 -3.81 -35.30
C ALA A 282 -4.89 -5.06 -35.09
N GLY A 283 -6.04 -4.89 -34.44
CA GLY A 283 -6.93 -5.98 -34.01
C GLY A 283 -6.58 -6.62 -32.64
N ALA A 284 -5.42 -6.37 -32.07
CA ALA A 284 -5.06 -6.91 -30.76
C ALA A 284 -6.03 -6.44 -29.66
N ALA A 285 -6.51 -7.36 -28.83
CA ALA A 285 -7.32 -7.02 -27.67
C ALA A 285 -6.43 -6.33 -26.61
N VAL A 286 -6.89 -5.23 -26.05
CA VAL A 286 -6.21 -4.46 -25.00
C VAL A 286 -7.24 -3.96 -23.99
N THR A 287 -6.75 -3.48 -22.84
CA THR A 287 -7.59 -2.77 -21.88
C THR A 287 -7.09 -1.33 -21.74
N LEU A 288 -7.96 -0.35 -21.98
CA LEU A 288 -7.69 1.04 -21.63
C LEU A 288 -8.05 1.29 -20.17
N GLY A 289 -7.25 2.09 -19.48
CA GLY A 289 -7.48 2.46 -18.08
C GLY A 289 -7.50 3.97 -17.90
N ILE A 290 -8.41 4.48 -17.05
CA ILE A 290 -8.41 5.90 -16.65
C ILE A 290 -8.82 6.05 -15.20
N ARG A 291 -8.10 6.91 -14.46
CA ARG A 291 -8.44 7.25 -13.09
C ARG A 291 -9.71 8.10 -13.03
N PRO A 292 -10.59 7.95 -12.00
CA PRO A 292 -11.81 8.73 -11.84
C PRO A 292 -11.61 10.24 -11.89
N GLU A 293 -10.54 10.77 -11.33
CA GLU A 293 -10.20 12.19 -11.31
C GLU A 293 -9.74 12.75 -12.66
N HIS A 294 -9.41 11.89 -13.60
CA HIS A 294 -9.00 12.29 -14.95
C HIS A 294 -10.16 12.25 -15.96
N VAL A 295 -11.30 11.65 -15.58
CA VAL A 295 -12.50 11.67 -16.41
C VAL A 295 -13.09 13.07 -16.35
N ARG A 296 -13.25 13.71 -17.51
CA ARG A 296 -13.83 15.05 -17.61
C ARG A 296 -15.32 14.98 -17.90
N ILE A 297 -16.09 15.77 -17.16
CA ILE A 297 -17.53 15.90 -17.33
C ILE A 297 -17.82 17.29 -17.88
N GLY A 298 -18.57 17.36 -18.97
CA GLY A 298 -18.94 18.62 -19.61
C GLY A 298 -20.40 18.65 -20.05
N THR A 299 -20.87 19.84 -20.38
CA THR A 299 -22.24 20.07 -20.87
C THR A 299 -22.32 20.28 -22.37
N GLY A 300 -21.15 20.37 -23.08
CA GLY A 300 -21.07 20.57 -24.54
C GLY A 300 -19.63 20.62 -25.01
N GLY A 301 -19.40 20.23 -26.27
CA GLY A 301 -18.09 20.25 -26.98
C GLY A 301 -18.01 19.20 -28.08
N ALA A 302 -17.12 19.41 -29.04
CA ALA A 302 -16.83 18.45 -30.13
C ALA A 302 -15.82 17.40 -29.60
N GLY A 303 -16.29 16.34 -28.99
CA GLY A 303 -15.44 15.23 -28.45
C GLY A 303 -16.15 14.52 -27.31
N GLY A 304 -15.71 13.30 -27.00
CA GLY A 304 -16.27 12.48 -25.94
C GLY A 304 -17.59 11.78 -26.27
N VAL A 305 -18.12 11.05 -25.29
CA VAL A 305 -19.38 10.28 -25.43
C VAL A 305 -20.43 10.82 -24.50
N THR A 306 -21.70 10.57 -24.80
CA THR A 306 -22.79 10.85 -23.84
C THR A 306 -22.89 9.72 -22.84
N GLY A 307 -22.89 10.05 -21.55
CA GLY A 307 -23.15 9.13 -20.43
C GLY A 307 -24.41 9.53 -19.69
N GLU A 308 -25.11 8.56 -19.14
CA GLU A 308 -26.25 8.76 -18.24
C GLU A 308 -25.79 8.52 -16.78
N VAL A 309 -26.10 9.43 -15.89
CA VAL A 309 -25.79 9.31 -14.47
C VAL A 309 -26.70 8.23 -13.84
N VAL A 310 -26.12 7.10 -13.46
CA VAL A 310 -26.86 5.98 -12.84
C VAL A 310 -26.75 5.94 -11.33
N HIS A 311 -25.69 6.54 -10.76
CA HIS A 311 -25.51 6.66 -9.31
C HIS A 311 -24.66 7.89 -8.96
N VAL A 312 -24.89 8.47 -7.78
CA VAL A 312 -24.17 9.67 -7.28
C VAL A 312 -23.77 9.45 -5.83
N GLU A 313 -22.49 9.61 -5.53
CA GLU A 313 -21.95 9.60 -4.16
C GLU A 313 -21.41 10.99 -3.81
N GLN A 314 -22.11 11.70 -2.95
CA GLN A 314 -21.69 13.03 -2.47
C GLN A 314 -20.84 12.87 -1.20
N MET A 315 -19.55 13.16 -1.30
CA MET A 315 -18.59 13.01 -0.19
C MET A 315 -18.37 14.32 0.61
N GLY A 316 -19.06 15.40 0.21
CA GLY A 316 -18.94 16.71 0.81
C GLY A 316 -17.85 17.56 0.15
N GLU A 317 -16.62 17.10 0.08
CA GLU A 317 -15.50 17.78 -0.60
C GLU A 317 -15.49 17.55 -2.13
N HIS A 318 -16.09 16.46 -2.60
CA HIS A 318 -16.21 16.10 -4.01
C HIS A 318 -17.39 15.14 -4.20
N THR A 319 -17.71 14.86 -5.46
CA THR A 319 -18.79 13.94 -5.85
C THR A 319 -18.21 12.86 -6.79
N TYR A 320 -18.61 11.60 -6.59
CA TYR A 320 -18.41 10.55 -7.58
C TYR A 320 -19.69 10.34 -8.36
N LEU A 321 -19.57 10.39 -9.70
CA LEU A 321 -20.63 10.08 -10.65
C LEU A 321 -20.33 8.73 -11.29
N TYR A 322 -21.30 7.84 -11.26
CA TYR A 322 -21.29 6.58 -11.99
C TYR A 322 -22.09 6.75 -13.26
N LEU A 323 -21.42 6.59 -14.41
CA LEU A 323 -21.94 6.97 -15.72
C LEU A 323 -22.09 5.74 -16.60
N ASP A 324 -23.30 5.40 -16.98
CA ASP A 324 -23.52 4.41 -18.04
C ASP A 324 -23.19 5.03 -19.39
N THR A 325 -22.32 4.38 -20.15
CA THR A 325 -21.75 4.92 -21.38
C THR A 325 -21.70 3.84 -22.47
N PRO A 326 -21.67 4.23 -23.76
CA PRO A 326 -21.47 3.28 -24.85
C PRO A 326 -20.05 2.68 -24.91
N LEU A 327 -19.14 3.08 -24.01
CA LEU A 327 -17.73 2.61 -24.01
C LEU A 327 -17.56 1.22 -23.39
N GLY A 328 -18.41 0.82 -22.46
CA GLY A 328 -18.26 -0.45 -21.73
C GLY A 328 -19.58 -1.00 -21.18
N ALA A 329 -19.52 -2.15 -20.53
CA ALA A 329 -20.66 -2.75 -19.83
C ALA A 329 -20.77 -2.29 -18.38
N GLN A 330 -19.67 -1.77 -17.81
CA GLN A 330 -19.64 -1.24 -16.44
C GLN A 330 -19.71 0.29 -16.49
N PRO A 331 -20.36 0.93 -15.51
CA PRO A 331 -20.37 2.38 -15.39
C PRO A 331 -18.95 2.93 -15.24
N ILE A 332 -18.67 4.07 -15.87
CA ILE A 332 -17.44 4.84 -15.67
C ILE A 332 -17.62 5.69 -14.41
N VAL A 333 -16.70 5.59 -13.49
CA VAL A 333 -16.65 6.45 -12.29
C VAL A 333 -15.86 7.71 -12.63
N ALA A 334 -16.47 8.87 -12.41
CA ALA A 334 -15.82 10.17 -12.54
C ALA A 334 -15.81 10.90 -11.19
N LYS A 335 -14.69 11.51 -10.84
CA LYS A 335 -14.60 12.42 -9.69
C LYS A 335 -14.80 13.85 -10.19
N THR A 336 -15.71 14.59 -9.56
CA THR A 336 -16.03 15.97 -9.92
C THR A 336 -16.29 16.82 -8.69
N ASP A 337 -16.00 18.12 -8.79
CA ASP A 337 -16.37 19.11 -7.77
C ASP A 337 -17.79 19.67 -8.03
N ALA A 338 -18.44 19.29 -9.13
CA ALA A 338 -19.78 19.76 -9.48
C ALA A 338 -20.81 19.21 -8.49
N ALA A 339 -21.39 20.09 -7.70
CA ALA A 339 -22.55 19.80 -6.88
C ALA A 339 -23.83 19.84 -7.75
N GLY A 340 -24.73 18.85 -7.58
CA GLY A 340 -26.07 18.91 -8.14
C GLY A 340 -26.37 18.01 -9.32
N ALA A 341 -25.45 17.15 -9.75
CA ALA A 341 -25.74 16.12 -10.75
C ALA A 341 -26.86 15.18 -10.24
N ARG A 342 -27.81 14.83 -11.11
CA ARG A 342 -28.97 14.01 -10.77
C ARG A 342 -28.95 12.68 -11.50
N ILE A 343 -29.45 11.64 -10.88
CA ILE A 343 -29.64 10.34 -11.54
C ILE A 343 -30.60 10.53 -12.72
N GLY A 344 -30.25 9.91 -13.88
CA GLY A 344 -30.95 10.07 -15.14
C GLY A 344 -30.48 11.26 -15.98
N GLU A 345 -29.63 12.13 -15.44
CA GLU A 345 -29.05 13.24 -16.19
C GLU A 345 -28.07 12.73 -17.26
N ARG A 346 -28.12 13.33 -18.44
CA ARG A 346 -27.16 13.04 -19.51
C ARG A 346 -26.04 14.06 -19.53
N VAL A 347 -24.83 13.57 -19.41
CA VAL A 347 -23.61 14.38 -19.38
C VAL A 347 -22.65 13.96 -20.48
N ARG A 348 -21.78 14.88 -20.88
CA ARG A 348 -20.68 14.58 -21.79
C ARG A 348 -19.49 14.04 -21.01
N VAL A 349 -18.95 12.89 -21.45
CA VAL A 349 -17.82 12.20 -20.83
C VAL A 349 -16.64 12.23 -21.77
N GLU A 350 -15.54 12.84 -21.35
CA GLU A 350 -14.30 12.90 -22.11
C GLU A 350 -13.19 12.14 -21.36
N LEU A 351 -12.42 11.36 -22.13
CA LEU A 351 -11.28 10.57 -21.65
C LEU A 351 -10.01 11.11 -22.32
N PRO A 352 -9.27 12.04 -21.67
CA PRO A 352 -8.10 12.67 -22.28
C PRO A 352 -7.01 11.65 -22.63
N ALA A 353 -6.47 11.70 -23.84
CA ALA A 353 -5.44 10.79 -24.34
C ALA A 353 -4.20 10.72 -23.43
N ALA A 354 -3.80 11.85 -22.86
CA ALA A 354 -2.66 11.94 -21.94
C ALA A 354 -2.90 11.25 -20.59
N ALA A 355 -4.17 11.04 -20.20
CA ALA A 355 -4.56 10.41 -18.95
C ALA A 355 -4.85 8.91 -19.09
N LEU A 356 -4.98 8.41 -20.31
CA LEU A 356 -5.25 7.01 -20.58
C LEU A 356 -3.99 6.16 -20.34
N HIS A 357 -4.21 5.04 -19.68
CA HIS A 357 -3.30 3.90 -19.61
C HIS A 357 -3.73 2.85 -20.62
N LEU A 358 -2.81 2.02 -21.05
CA LEU A 358 -3.10 0.86 -21.89
C LEU A 358 -2.42 -0.37 -21.29
N PHE A 359 -3.17 -1.46 -21.24
CA PHE A 359 -2.69 -2.75 -20.75
C PHE A 359 -2.79 -3.79 -21.86
N HIS A 360 -1.68 -4.52 -22.06
CA HIS A 360 -1.60 -5.62 -23.01
C HIS A 360 -2.53 -6.80 -22.61
N PRO A 361 -2.76 -7.78 -23.50
CA PRO A 361 -3.61 -8.94 -23.17
C PRO A 361 -3.13 -9.76 -21.98
N ASP A 362 -1.82 -9.73 -21.67
CA ASP A 362 -1.21 -10.37 -20.51
C ASP A 362 -1.31 -9.53 -19.21
N GLY A 363 -1.93 -8.35 -19.31
CA GLY A 363 -2.13 -7.42 -18.20
C GLY A 363 -0.96 -6.48 -17.92
N ARG A 364 0.17 -6.56 -18.64
CA ARG A 364 1.27 -5.59 -18.49
C ARG A 364 0.86 -4.23 -19.01
N ALA A 365 1.33 -3.17 -18.37
CA ALA A 365 1.10 -1.81 -18.82
C ALA A 365 2.03 -1.46 -19.99
N ALA A 366 1.49 -0.76 -21.01
CA ALA A 366 2.30 -0.07 -22.01
C ALA A 366 2.96 1.16 -21.38
N GLU A 367 4.16 1.50 -21.85
CA GLU A 367 4.90 2.66 -21.35
C GLU A 367 4.18 3.96 -21.75
N ARG A 368 3.91 4.83 -20.76
CA ARG A 368 3.34 6.17 -21.01
C ARG A 368 4.42 7.12 -21.48
N ILE A 369 4.13 7.82 -22.58
CA ILE A 369 5.08 8.77 -23.21
C ILE A 369 4.99 10.16 -22.58
N VAL A 370 3.79 10.56 -22.11
CA VAL A 370 3.60 11.83 -21.42
C VAL A 370 3.86 11.61 -19.93
N ARG A 371 4.98 12.13 -19.42
CA ARG A 371 5.18 12.29 -17.99
C ARG A 371 4.24 13.38 -17.50
N GLU A 372 3.32 13.08 -16.59
CA GLU A 372 2.62 14.14 -15.84
C GLU A 372 3.70 15.02 -15.18
N ALA A 373 3.68 16.31 -15.51
CA ALA A 373 4.47 17.27 -14.75
C ALA A 373 3.99 17.17 -13.31
N ALA A 374 4.88 16.85 -12.39
CA ALA A 374 4.58 16.95 -10.97
C ALA A 374 4.01 18.36 -10.74
N PRO A 375 2.88 18.53 -10.04
CA PRO A 375 2.36 19.86 -9.76
C PRO A 375 3.47 20.62 -9.07
N ALA A 376 3.92 21.72 -9.70
CA ALA A 376 4.87 22.62 -9.10
C ALA A 376 4.24 23.05 -7.77
N LEU A 377 4.91 22.75 -6.65
CA LEU A 377 4.57 23.35 -5.37
C LEU A 377 4.66 24.86 -5.62
N ALA A 378 3.51 25.53 -5.67
CA ALA A 378 3.48 26.98 -5.68
C ALA A 378 4.20 27.40 -4.41
N SER A 379 5.39 27.98 -4.58
CA SER A 379 6.12 28.64 -3.50
C SER A 379 5.27 29.82 -3.03
N ALA A 380 4.61 29.61 -1.87
CA ALA A 380 4.01 30.70 -1.11
C ALA A 380 5.02 31.21 -0.07
#